data_b5d94ad3a7c4d5f196503f9e47497725
#
_entry.id   b5d94ad3a7c4d5f196503f9e47497725
#
_cell.length_a   1.000
_cell.length_b   1.000
_cell.length_c   1.000
_cell.angle_alpha   90.00
_cell.angle_beta   90.00
_cell.angle_gamma   90.00
#
_symmetry.space_group_name_H-M   'P 1'
#
loop_
_entity.id
_entity.type
_entity.pdbx_description
1 polymer ?
#
loop_
_entity_poly.entity_id
_entity_poly.type
_entity_poly.pdbx_seq_one_letter_code
_entity_poly.pdbx_strand_id
1 'polypeptide(L)'
;CPACRNRRYNACQHNETLGVQRWGAMCDYVALPWQKIIPIGNISAKHAALIEPMSVGFHAVSRAQVVDTDVVMVIGCGMVGVGAVVRAVMRGAKVIACDMDDEKLAIVSALGAEHTVNSARDDVHQRIMDITQGRGCDVVIEAVGAPATYQMAVAEVAFTGRVVCIGYAKQDVLFTTKLFVQKELDIRGSRNALPE
;
A
#
# COMPACT_ATOMS: atom_id res chain seq x y z
N CYS A 1 9.83 11.71 20.55
CA CYS A 1 9.45 10.29 20.61
C CYS A 1 10.40 9.42 19.77
N PRO A 2 10.41 8.09 19.93
CA PRO A 2 11.31 7.20 19.18
C PRO A 2 11.19 7.35 17.65
N ALA A 3 9.98 7.48 17.13
CA ALA A 3 9.76 7.67 15.69
C ALA A 3 10.44 8.94 15.17
N CYS A 4 10.29 10.06 15.88
CA CYS A 4 10.92 11.34 15.48
C CYS A 4 12.44 11.28 15.55
N ARG A 5 13.01 10.61 16.54
CA ARG A 5 14.47 10.39 16.62
C ARG A 5 15.00 9.57 15.44
N ASN A 6 14.18 8.64 14.93
CA ASN A 6 14.50 7.85 13.75
C ASN A 6 14.07 8.54 12.42
N ARG A 7 13.75 9.84 12.45
CA ARG A 7 13.28 10.63 11.30
C ARG A 7 12.00 10.11 10.63
N ARG A 8 11.23 9.26 11.33
CA ARG A 8 9.92 8.75 10.88
C ARG A 8 8.81 9.64 11.43
N TYR A 9 8.76 10.88 11.01
CA TYR A 9 7.80 11.90 11.51
C TYR A 9 6.35 11.51 11.18
N ASN A 10 6.13 10.81 10.07
CA ASN A 10 4.84 10.25 9.66
C ASN A 10 4.24 9.29 10.70
N ALA A 11 5.07 8.61 11.48
CA ALA A 11 4.67 7.68 12.53
C ALA A 11 4.84 8.25 13.95
N CYS A 12 4.92 9.57 14.10
CA CYS A 12 5.02 10.22 15.40
C CYS A 12 3.87 9.78 16.32
N GLN A 13 4.17 9.37 17.55
CA GLN A 13 3.14 8.98 18.51
C GLN A 13 2.26 10.14 18.99
N HIS A 14 2.70 11.39 18.77
CA HIS A 14 1.96 12.63 19.04
C HIS A 14 1.50 13.31 17.74
N ASN A 15 1.28 12.53 16.67
CA ASN A 15 0.84 13.08 15.39
C ASN A 15 -0.60 13.60 15.50
N GLU A 16 -0.81 14.82 15.03
CA GLU A 16 -2.13 15.43 14.91
C GLU A 16 -2.41 15.69 13.43
N THR A 17 -3.24 14.84 12.85
CA THR A 17 -3.62 14.91 11.43
C THR A 17 -4.79 15.87 11.26
N LEU A 18 -4.70 16.78 10.29
CA LEU A 18 -5.81 17.65 9.89
C LEU A 18 -7.03 16.81 9.45
N GLY A 19 -8.18 17.18 9.94
CA GLY A 19 -9.43 16.46 9.65
C GLY A 19 -9.65 15.19 10.47
N VAL A 20 -8.70 14.83 11.37
CA VAL A 20 -8.80 13.67 12.27
C VAL A 20 -8.68 14.09 13.74
N GLN A 21 -7.50 14.52 14.19
CA GLN A 21 -7.29 15.01 15.56
C GLN A 21 -7.40 16.54 15.63
N ARG A 22 -7.31 17.25 14.53
CA ARG A 22 -7.47 18.69 14.40
C ARG A 22 -8.51 19.01 13.35
N TRP A 23 -9.03 20.25 13.36
CA TRP A 23 -9.92 20.75 12.32
C TRP A 23 -9.26 20.60 10.94
N GLY A 24 -10.06 20.13 9.97
CA GLY A 24 -9.60 19.93 8.59
C GLY A 24 -9.56 21.22 7.78
N ALA A 25 -9.27 21.08 6.49
CA ALA A 25 -9.12 22.19 5.55
C ALA A 25 -10.38 22.44 4.68
N MET A 26 -11.55 21.86 5.02
CA MET A 26 -12.83 22.15 4.36
C MET A 26 -13.43 23.45 4.92
N CYS A 27 -12.76 24.58 4.64
CA CYS A 27 -13.11 25.91 5.12
C CYS A 27 -12.52 26.97 4.18
N ASP A 28 -12.99 28.21 4.28
CA ASP A 28 -12.50 29.31 3.43
C ASP A 28 -11.07 29.71 3.75
N TYR A 29 -10.65 29.57 5.01
CA TYR A 29 -9.31 29.90 5.49
C TYR A 29 -8.79 28.87 6.47
N VAL A 30 -7.54 28.48 6.32
CA VAL A 30 -6.85 27.57 7.24
C VAL A 30 -5.45 28.11 7.55
N ALA A 31 -5.08 28.10 8.83
CA ALA A 31 -3.72 28.44 9.27
C ALA A 31 -2.88 27.20 9.41
N LEU A 32 -1.78 27.10 8.65
CA LEU A 32 -0.89 25.94 8.65
C LEU A 32 0.57 26.38 8.85
N PRO A 33 1.41 25.55 9.47
CA PRO A 33 2.85 25.77 9.45
C PRO A 33 3.37 25.82 8.00
N TRP A 34 4.04 26.90 7.62
CA TRP A 34 4.50 27.09 6.25
C TRP A 34 5.42 25.95 5.76
N GLN A 35 6.15 25.30 6.67
CA GLN A 35 7.02 24.16 6.38
C GLN A 35 6.24 22.91 5.89
N LYS A 36 4.93 22.89 6.07
CA LYS A 36 4.01 21.80 5.64
C LYS A 36 3.31 22.13 4.32
N ILE A 37 3.51 23.32 3.80
CA ILE A 37 2.91 23.76 2.54
C ILE A 37 3.85 23.41 1.41
N ILE A 38 3.36 22.63 0.45
CA ILE A 38 4.11 22.22 -0.75
C ILE A 38 3.47 22.91 -1.95
N PRO A 39 4.19 23.86 -2.61
CA PRO A 39 3.69 24.48 -3.84
C PRO A 39 3.53 23.42 -4.94
N ILE A 40 2.39 23.41 -5.59
CA ILE A 40 2.07 22.43 -6.66
C ILE A 40 2.33 22.98 -8.08
N GLY A 41 2.79 24.23 -8.22
CA GLY A 41 3.03 24.86 -9.53
C GLY A 41 1.77 24.87 -10.41
N ASN A 42 1.87 24.36 -11.63
CA ASN A 42 0.80 24.36 -12.62
C ASN A 42 -0.06 23.09 -12.58
N ILE A 43 0.06 22.23 -11.57
CA ILE A 43 -0.78 21.04 -11.42
C ILE A 43 -2.21 21.48 -11.12
N SER A 44 -3.20 20.95 -11.87
CA SER A 44 -4.61 21.26 -11.61
C SER A 44 -5.05 20.79 -10.21
N ALA A 45 -5.99 21.48 -9.58
CA ALA A 45 -6.53 21.11 -8.28
C ALA A 45 -7.05 19.65 -8.26
N LYS A 46 -7.65 19.20 -9.38
CA LYS A 46 -8.11 17.81 -9.54
C LYS A 46 -6.97 16.81 -9.42
N HIS A 47 -5.83 17.06 -10.04
CA HIS A 47 -4.65 16.18 -9.94
C HIS A 47 -3.95 16.34 -8.58
N ALA A 48 -3.89 17.56 -8.05
CA ALA A 48 -3.30 17.81 -6.75
C ALA A 48 -4.02 17.06 -5.61
N ALA A 49 -5.34 16.89 -5.71
CA ALA A 49 -6.11 16.12 -4.74
C ALA A 49 -5.73 14.63 -4.66
N LEU A 50 -5.06 14.08 -5.68
CA LEU A 50 -4.57 12.70 -5.69
C LEU A 50 -3.25 12.52 -4.94
N ILE A 51 -2.49 13.60 -4.72
CA ILE A 51 -1.12 13.52 -4.17
C ILE A 51 -1.13 12.86 -2.79
N GLU A 52 -2.03 13.29 -1.91
CA GLU A 52 -2.07 12.78 -0.53
C GLU A 52 -2.36 11.26 -0.49
N PRO A 53 -3.48 10.73 -1.01
CA PRO A 53 -3.78 9.31 -0.93
C PRO A 53 -2.77 8.44 -1.69
N MET A 54 -2.26 8.90 -2.83
CA MET A 54 -1.23 8.18 -3.58
C MET A 54 0.10 8.13 -2.83
N SER A 55 0.49 9.21 -2.13
CA SER A 55 1.73 9.25 -1.37
C SER A 55 1.79 8.18 -0.27
N VAL A 56 0.67 7.80 0.30
CA VAL A 56 0.57 6.70 1.27
C VAL A 56 0.96 5.35 0.64
N GLY A 57 0.45 5.08 -0.58
CA GLY A 57 0.86 3.90 -1.35
C GLY A 57 2.33 3.93 -1.76
N PHE A 58 2.84 5.10 -2.18
CA PHE A 58 4.26 5.31 -2.50
C PHE A 58 5.15 4.97 -1.29
N HIS A 59 4.78 5.47 -0.12
CA HIS A 59 5.50 5.18 1.12
C HIS A 59 5.52 3.69 1.45
N ALA A 60 4.42 2.96 1.22
CA ALA A 60 4.36 1.53 1.45
C ALA A 60 5.35 0.75 0.55
N VAL A 61 5.48 1.14 -0.71
CA VAL A 61 6.47 0.56 -1.64
C VAL A 61 7.90 0.83 -1.17
N SER A 62 8.19 2.03 -0.66
CA SER A 62 9.49 2.34 -0.06
C SER A 62 9.71 1.54 1.24
N ARG A 63 8.67 1.37 2.07
CA ARG A 63 8.72 0.51 3.27
C ARG A 63 9.00 -0.94 2.92
N ALA A 64 8.45 -1.42 1.80
CA ALA A 64 8.70 -2.75 1.27
C ALA A 64 10.10 -2.91 0.65
N GLN A 65 10.80 -1.80 0.37
CA GLN A 65 12.09 -1.81 -0.31
C GLN A 65 12.01 -2.52 -1.68
N VAL A 66 10.93 -2.25 -2.42
CA VAL A 66 10.70 -2.86 -3.73
C VAL A 66 11.85 -2.55 -4.69
N VAL A 67 12.30 -3.57 -5.41
CA VAL A 67 13.30 -3.50 -6.48
C VAL A 67 12.71 -4.02 -7.80
N ASP A 68 13.42 -3.84 -8.89
CA ASP A 68 12.99 -4.16 -10.27
C ASP A 68 12.83 -5.67 -10.54
N THR A 69 13.44 -6.50 -9.73
CA THR A 69 13.33 -7.97 -9.81
C THR A 69 12.15 -8.54 -9.03
N ASP A 70 11.48 -7.73 -8.20
CA ASP A 70 10.38 -8.19 -7.36
C ASP A 70 9.10 -8.45 -8.17
N VAL A 71 8.36 -9.48 -7.79
CA VAL A 71 6.95 -9.66 -8.09
C VAL A 71 6.14 -9.09 -6.92
N VAL A 72 5.40 -8.02 -7.16
CA VAL A 72 4.65 -7.28 -6.14
C VAL A 72 3.16 -7.52 -6.30
N MET A 73 2.50 -8.08 -5.30
CA MET A 73 1.04 -8.14 -5.23
C MET A 73 0.52 -6.95 -4.43
N VAL A 74 -0.47 -6.24 -4.98
CA VAL A 74 -1.21 -5.18 -4.27
C VAL A 74 -2.65 -5.64 -4.07
N ILE A 75 -3.08 -5.77 -2.81
CA ILE A 75 -4.44 -6.16 -2.43
C ILE A 75 -5.23 -4.90 -2.09
N GLY A 76 -6.27 -4.64 -2.89
CA GLY A 76 -7.07 -3.42 -2.84
C GLY A 76 -6.56 -2.35 -3.81
N CYS A 77 -7.40 -2.00 -4.79
CA CYS A 77 -7.11 -1.02 -5.84
C CYS A 77 -7.90 0.30 -5.65
N GLY A 78 -8.15 0.69 -4.39
CA GLY A 78 -8.59 2.05 -4.04
C GLY A 78 -7.46 3.05 -4.23
N MET A 79 -7.69 4.34 -3.91
CA MET A 79 -6.71 5.41 -4.15
C MET A 79 -5.32 5.14 -3.56
N VAL A 80 -5.25 4.55 -2.37
CA VAL A 80 -3.99 4.18 -1.72
C VAL A 80 -3.30 3.02 -2.47
N GLY A 81 -4.08 1.99 -2.85
CA GLY A 81 -3.57 0.85 -3.62
C GLY A 81 -3.10 1.25 -5.02
N VAL A 82 -3.83 2.15 -5.71
CA VAL A 82 -3.38 2.75 -6.98
C VAL A 82 -2.01 3.40 -6.81
N GLY A 83 -1.78 4.16 -5.73
CA GLY A 83 -0.47 4.73 -5.42
C GLY A 83 0.61 3.65 -5.30
N ALA A 84 0.32 2.54 -4.61
CA ALA A 84 1.27 1.43 -4.47
C ALA A 84 1.56 0.76 -5.83
N VAL A 85 0.53 0.51 -6.67
CA VAL A 85 0.71 -0.03 -8.03
C VAL A 85 1.61 0.88 -8.86
N VAL A 86 1.28 2.16 -8.96
CA VAL A 86 2.05 3.12 -9.77
C VAL A 86 3.50 3.18 -9.30
N ARG A 87 3.74 3.25 -7.99
CA ARG A 87 5.12 3.32 -7.47
C ARG A 87 5.91 2.04 -7.70
N ALA A 88 5.28 0.86 -7.58
CA ALA A 88 5.94 -0.42 -7.85
C ALA A 88 6.30 -0.53 -9.34
N VAL A 89 5.39 -0.15 -10.24
CA VAL A 89 5.65 -0.06 -11.69
C VAL A 89 6.81 0.91 -11.99
N MET A 90 6.82 2.08 -11.38
CA MET A 90 7.93 3.04 -11.53
C MET A 90 9.27 2.51 -11.03
N ARG A 91 9.27 1.54 -10.11
CA ARG A 91 10.47 0.83 -9.66
C ARG A 91 10.92 -0.30 -10.60
N GLY A 92 10.15 -0.57 -11.65
CA GLY A 92 10.43 -1.66 -12.60
C GLY A 92 9.94 -3.04 -12.13
N ALA A 93 9.25 -3.13 -11.01
CA ALA A 93 8.73 -4.38 -10.48
C ALA A 93 7.56 -4.91 -11.33
N LYS A 94 7.39 -6.24 -11.37
CA LYS A 94 6.20 -6.87 -11.92
C LYS A 94 5.04 -6.76 -10.93
N VAL A 95 3.92 -6.18 -11.35
CA VAL A 95 2.80 -5.91 -10.45
C VAL A 95 1.60 -6.78 -10.76
N ILE A 96 1.09 -7.45 -9.73
CA ILE A 96 -0.18 -8.17 -9.72
C ILE A 96 -1.15 -7.37 -8.86
N ALA A 97 -2.22 -6.83 -9.45
CA ALA A 97 -3.25 -6.09 -8.73
C ALA A 97 -4.44 -6.98 -8.40
N CYS A 98 -4.91 -6.97 -7.16
CA CYS A 98 -6.03 -7.78 -6.68
C CYS A 98 -7.12 -6.89 -6.08
N ASP A 99 -8.34 -6.95 -6.62
CA ASP A 99 -9.53 -6.27 -6.09
C ASP A 99 -10.78 -7.09 -6.43
N MET A 100 -11.94 -6.73 -5.88
CA MET A 100 -13.24 -7.32 -6.22
C MET A 100 -13.94 -6.60 -7.38
N ASP A 101 -13.46 -5.44 -7.77
CA ASP A 101 -14.07 -4.48 -8.68
C ASP A 101 -13.30 -4.43 -10.01
N ASP A 102 -13.96 -4.85 -11.10
CA ASP A 102 -13.36 -4.88 -12.43
C ASP A 102 -13.01 -3.49 -12.99
N GLU A 103 -13.76 -2.44 -12.63
CA GLU A 103 -13.45 -1.08 -13.07
C GLU A 103 -12.13 -0.60 -12.46
N LYS A 104 -11.91 -0.88 -11.17
CA LYS A 104 -10.64 -0.57 -10.51
C LYS A 104 -9.49 -1.39 -11.10
N LEU A 105 -9.72 -2.67 -11.38
CA LEU A 105 -8.72 -3.53 -12.01
C LEU A 105 -8.35 -3.05 -13.41
N ALA A 106 -9.32 -2.56 -14.19
CA ALA A 106 -9.06 -1.96 -15.50
C ALA A 106 -8.20 -0.69 -15.38
N ILE A 107 -8.46 0.15 -14.38
CA ILE A 107 -7.66 1.37 -14.12
C ILE A 107 -6.21 1.01 -13.82
N VAL A 108 -5.96 0.09 -12.89
CA VAL A 108 -4.58 -0.26 -12.50
C VAL A 108 -3.84 -1.04 -13.60
N SER A 109 -4.55 -1.80 -14.44
CA SER A 109 -3.98 -2.41 -15.64
C SER A 109 -3.49 -1.34 -16.61
N ALA A 110 -4.31 -0.31 -16.87
CA ALA A 110 -3.91 0.83 -17.70
C ALA A 110 -2.73 1.63 -17.12
N LEU A 111 -2.52 1.57 -15.81
CA LEU A 111 -1.40 2.20 -15.10
C LEU A 111 -0.15 1.33 -15.01
N GLY A 112 -0.17 0.13 -15.62
CA GLY A 112 0.99 -0.72 -15.78
C GLY A 112 1.03 -1.97 -14.88
N ALA A 113 -0.06 -2.33 -14.19
CA ALA A 113 -0.14 -3.64 -13.56
C ALA A 113 -0.13 -4.73 -14.64
N GLU A 114 0.86 -5.65 -14.57
CA GLU A 114 1.05 -6.70 -15.57
C GLU A 114 -0.07 -7.75 -15.51
N HIS A 115 -0.56 -8.02 -14.31
CA HIS A 115 -1.66 -8.95 -14.08
C HIS A 115 -2.71 -8.35 -13.16
N THR A 116 -3.96 -8.75 -13.37
CA THR A 116 -5.09 -8.44 -12.49
C THR A 116 -5.79 -9.72 -12.05
N VAL A 117 -6.24 -9.76 -10.81
CA VAL A 117 -6.96 -10.88 -10.20
C VAL A 117 -8.21 -10.35 -9.52
N ASN A 118 -9.38 -10.82 -9.90
CA ASN A 118 -10.64 -10.43 -9.26
C ASN A 118 -11.00 -11.43 -8.17
N SER A 119 -10.77 -11.04 -6.91
CA SER A 119 -10.98 -11.92 -5.74
C SER A 119 -12.44 -12.27 -5.44
N ALA A 120 -13.41 -11.67 -6.15
CA ALA A 120 -14.81 -12.05 -6.03
C ALA A 120 -15.17 -13.30 -6.84
N ARG A 121 -14.38 -13.66 -7.85
CA ARG A 121 -14.68 -14.79 -8.75
C ARG A 121 -13.50 -15.72 -9.01
N ASP A 122 -12.27 -15.24 -8.86
CA ASP A 122 -11.06 -16.02 -9.15
C ASP A 122 -10.59 -16.77 -7.89
N ASP A 123 -10.04 -17.95 -8.06
CA ASP A 123 -9.20 -18.56 -7.03
C ASP A 123 -7.87 -17.81 -6.99
N VAL A 124 -7.76 -16.87 -6.02
CA VAL A 124 -6.60 -15.99 -5.90
C VAL A 124 -5.32 -16.80 -5.74
N HIS A 125 -5.33 -17.83 -4.88
CA HIS A 125 -4.15 -18.66 -4.64
C HIS A 125 -3.66 -19.32 -5.92
N GLN A 126 -4.56 -20.00 -6.63
CA GLN A 126 -4.21 -20.68 -7.88
C GLN A 126 -3.68 -19.69 -8.91
N ARG A 127 -4.32 -18.51 -9.06
CA ARG A 127 -3.89 -17.48 -9.99
C ARG A 127 -2.49 -16.93 -9.65
N ILE A 128 -2.20 -16.69 -8.37
CA ILE A 128 -0.88 -16.25 -7.94
C ILE A 128 0.17 -17.33 -8.20
N MET A 129 -0.12 -18.60 -7.87
CA MET A 129 0.80 -19.70 -8.13
C MET A 129 1.07 -19.88 -9.63
N ASP A 130 0.07 -19.75 -10.49
CA ASP A 130 0.23 -19.83 -11.95
C ASP A 130 1.15 -18.70 -12.47
N ILE A 131 0.89 -17.45 -12.06
CA ILE A 131 1.66 -16.27 -12.50
C ILE A 131 3.12 -16.37 -12.00
N THR A 132 3.31 -16.81 -10.77
CA THR A 132 4.64 -16.85 -10.12
C THR A 132 5.35 -18.20 -10.25
N GLN A 133 4.79 -19.14 -11.00
CA GLN A 133 5.33 -20.51 -11.17
C GLN A 133 5.55 -21.21 -9.82
N GLY A 134 4.57 -21.10 -8.92
CA GLY A 134 4.56 -21.73 -7.62
C GLY A 134 5.39 -21.04 -6.54
N ARG A 135 6.02 -19.89 -6.82
CA ARG A 135 6.92 -19.22 -5.85
C ARG A 135 6.20 -18.30 -4.87
N GLY A 136 5.04 -17.76 -5.25
CA GLY A 136 4.40 -16.65 -4.54
C GLY A 136 5.03 -15.29 -4.89
N CYS A 137 4.58 -14.23 -4.23
CA CYS A 137 5.00 -12.86 -4.50
C CYS A 137 6.14 -12.44 -3.56
N ASP A 138 7.19 -11.80 -4.06
CA ASP A 138 8.31 -11.30 -3.25
C ASP A 138 7.86 -10.22 -2.26
N VAL A 139 6.85 -9.44 -2.67
CA VAL A 139 6.22 -8.41 -1.84
C VAL A 139 4.71 -8.49 -1.95
N VAL A 140 4.01 -8.40 -0.82
CA VAL A 140 2.56 -8.19 -0.80
C VAL A 140 2.24 -6.92 -0.02
N ILE A 141 1.50 -6.01 -0.67
CA ILE A 141 1.02 -4.76 -0.05
C ILE A 141 -0.47 -4.90 0.20
N GLU A 142 -0.86 -4.87 1.47
CA GLU A 142 -2.25 -4.94 1.92
C GLU A 142 -2.81 -3.53 2.12
N ALA A 143 -3.80 -3.13 1.30
CA ALA A 143 -4.39 -1.80 1.27
C ALA A 143 -5.92 -1.78 1.45
N VAL A 144 -6.50 -2.83 2.02
CA VAL A 144 -7.95 -2.97 2.28
C VAL A 144 -8.26 -2.80 3.76
N GLY A 145 -7.52 -3.49 4.62
CA GLY A 145 -7.75 -3.48 6.07
C GLY A 145 -8.83 -4.45 6.54
N ALA A 146 -8.95 -5.62 5.91
CA ALA A 146 -9.87 -6.68 6.32
C ALA A 146 -9.11 -7.91 6.83
N PRO A 147 -9.62 -8.67 7.82
CA PRO A 147 -8.95 -9.89 8.29
C PRO A 147 -8.60 -10.86 7.16
N ALA A 148 -9.52 -11.07 6.22
CA ALA A 148 -9.31 -11.96 5.08
C ALA A 148 -8.16 -11.51 4.16
N THR A 149 -8.03 -10.21 3.92
CA THR A 149 -6.95 -9.67 3.06
C THR A 149 -5.59 -9.70 3.74
N TYR A 150 -5.54 -9.55 5.06
CA TYR A 150 -4.32 -9.77 5.85
C TYR A 150 -3.87 -11.23 5.80
N GLN A 151 -4.83 -12.18 5.95
CA GLN A 151 -4.53 -13.61 5.84
C GLN A 151 -4.08 -13.98 4.43
N MET A 152 -4.74 -13.45 3.40
CA MET A 152 -4.33 -13.58 2.00
C MET A 152 -2.90 -13.08 1.78
N ALA A 153 -2.54 -11.91 2.33
CA ALA A 153 -1.20 -11.37 2.18
C ALA A 153 -0.11 -12.31 2.70
N VAL A 154 -0.35 -12.97 3.85
CA VAL A 154 0.58 -13.95 4.42
C VAL A 154 0.57 -15.27 3.65
N ALA A 155 -0.55 -15.65 3.05
CA ALA A 155 -0.66 -16.87 2.24
C ALA A 155 0.13 -16.73 0.93
N GLU A 156 -0.04 -15.60 0.22
CA GLU A 156 0.47 -15.39 -1.13
C GLU A 156 1.92 -14.88 -1.21
N VAL A 157 2.48 -14.42 -0.09
CA VAL A 157 3.88 -14.00 -0.04
C VAL A 157 4.83 -15.19 -0.17
N ALA A 158 5.91 -15.04 -0.92
CA ALA A 158 6.96 -16.02 -1.10
C ALA A 158 7.77 -16.27 0.18
N PHE A 159 8.64 -17.29 0.17
CA PHE A 159 9.67 -17.48 1.20
C PHE A 159 10.62 -16.28 1.20
N THR A 160 11.04 -15.83 2.37
CA THR A 160 11.85 -14.62 2.60
C THR A 160 11.19 -13.34 2.08
N GLY A 161 9.88 -13.39 1.83
CA GLY A 161 9.12 -12.28 1.28
C GLY A 161 8.71 -11.24 2.32
N ARG A 162 8.15 -10.14 1.82
CA ARG A 162 7.82 -8.94 2.61
C ARG A 162 6.33 -8.64 2.49
N VAL A 163 5.64 -8.56 3.63
CA VAL A 163 4.26 -8.10 3.71
C VAL A 163 4.24 -6.68 4.29
N VAL A 164 3.62 -5.74 3.59
CA VAL A 164 3.44 -4.37 4.07
C VAL A 164 1.97 -4.05 4.21
N CYS A 165 1.56 -3.72 5.44
CA CYS A 165 0.18 -3.42 5.77
C CYS A 165 -0.04 -1.90 5.83
N ILE A 166 -1.01 -1.40 5.07
CA ILE A 166 -1.49 -0.02 5.07
C ILE A 166 -2.90 0.05 5.66
N GLY A 167 -3.75 -0.92 5.30
CA GLY A 167 -5.14 -0.97 5.74
C GLY A 167 -5.27 -1.17 7.25
N TYR A 168 -6.33 -0.62 7.84
CA TYR A 168 -6.65 -0.80 9.26
C TYR A 168 -7.75 -1.83 9.42
N ALA A 169 -7.43 -3.03 9.88
CA ALA A 169 -8.44 -3.99 10.33
C ALA A 169 -9.08 -3.48 11.64
N LYS A 170 -10.42 -3.38 11.64
CA LYS A 170 -11.18 -3.01 12.85
C LYS A 170 -11.33 -4.17 13.83
N GLN A 171 -11.09 -5.38 13.36
CA GLN A 171 -11.21 -6.63 14.11
C GLN A 171 -9.84 -7.27 14.26
N ASP A 172 -9.69 -8.12 15.26
CA ASP A 172 -8.49 -8.94 15.42
C ASP A 172 -8.30 -9.86 14.21
N VAL A 173 -7.05 -10.02 13.78
CA VAL A 173 -6.68 -10.90 12.68
C VAL A 173 -5.97 -12.12 13.25
N LEU A 174 -6.55 -13.30 13.03
CA LEU A 174 -5.93 -14.56 13.44
C LEU A 174 -4.96 -15.04 12.36
N PHE A 175 -3.74 -15.34 12.76
CA PHE A 175 -2.70 -15.85 11.88
C PHE A 175 -2.20 -17.23 12.33
N THR A 176 -1.90 -18.07 11.36
CA THR A 176 -1.07 -19.26 11.59
C THR A 176 0.40 -18.83 11.64
N THR A 177 0.90 -18.49 12.84
CA THR A 177 2.25 -17.94 13.03
C THR A 177 3.38 -18.87 12.55
N LYS A 178 3.08 -20.17 12.39
CA LYS A 178 3.98 -21.13 11.74
C LYS A 178 4.49 -20.64 10.38
N LEU A 179 3.64 -19.95 9.60
CA LEU A 179 4.01 -19.42 8.29
C LEU A 179 5.09 -18.33 8.38
N PHE A 180 5.05 -17.53 9.45
CA PHE A 180 6.03 -16.46 9.65
C PHE A 180 7.45 -17.03 9.81
N VAL A 181 7.54 -18.12 10.58
CA VAL A 181 8.81 -18.79 10.82
C VAL A 181 9.25 -19.61 9.62
N GLN A 182 8.34 -20.41 9.05
CA GLN A 182 8.68 -21.30 7.92
C GLN A 182 9.11 -20.53 6.67
N LYS A 183 8.44 -19.40 6.39
CA LYS A 183 8.74 -18.57 5.23
C LYS A 183 9.81 -17.48 5.53
N GLU A 184 10.24 -17.32 6.80
CA GLU A 184 11.14 -16.25 7.25
C GLU A 184 10.66 -14.87 6.79
N LEU A 185 9.42 -14.52 7.15
CA LEU A 185 8.72 -13.34 6.64
C LEU A 185 9.11 -12.05 7.34
N ASP A 186 9.24 -10.98 6.57
CA ASP A 186 9.20 -9.60 7.04
C ASP A 186 7.76 -9.05 7.00
N ILE A 187 7.18 -8.77 8.16
CA ILE A 187 5.85 -8.11 8.25
C ILE A 187 6.03 -6.70 8.76
N ARG A 188 5.62 -5.70 7.97
CA ARG A 188 5.88 -4.28 8.21
C ARG A 188 4.60 -3.47 8.15
N GLY A 189 4.40 -2.56 9.11
CA GLY A 189 3.39 -1.51 9.00
C GLY A 189 3.88 -0.33 8.15
N SER A 190 2.97 0.28 7.41
CA SER A 190 3.17 1.55 6.71
C SER A 190 2.10 2.55 7.13
N ARG A 191 2.50 3.74 7.53
CA ARG A 191 1.59 4.79 8.00
C ARG A 191 1.88 6.12 7.32
N ASN A 192 0.84 6.79 6.82
CA ASN A 192 0.98 8.09 6.15
C ASN A 192 2.09 8.07 5.08
N ALA A 193 2.81 9.18 4.91
CA ALA A 193 3.94 9.27 4.00
C ALA A 193 5.07 10.13 4.59
N LEU A 194 6.25 9.97 4.03
CA LEU A 194 7.38 10.89 4.15
C LEU A 194 7.62 11.55 2.79
N PRO A 195 8.25 12.73 2.73
CA PRO A 195 8.81 13.26 1.49
C PRO A 195 9.86 12.26 0.97
N GLU A 196 9.61 11.71 -0.24
CA GLU A 196 10.48 10.71 -0.88
C GLU A 196 10.83 11.13 -2.31
#